data_e9e5c42e1dc09267edf2bac8fa16730c
#
_entry.id   e9e5c42e1dc09267edf2bac8fa16730c
#
_cell.length_a   1.000
_cell.length_b   1.000
_cell.length_c   1.000
_cell.angle_alpha   90.00
_cell.angle_beta   90.00
_cell.angle_gamma   90.00
#
_symmetry.space_group_name_H-M   'P 1'
#
loop_
_entity.id
_entity.type
_entity.pdbx_description
1 polymer ?
#
loop_
_entity_poly.entity_id
_entity_poly.type
_entity_poly.pdbx_seq_one_letter_code
_entity_poly.pdbx_strand_id
1 'polypeptide(L)'
;MRGLFRRAADHAADYRESVGERRVGASEGFAEVLAGFLRPLGSAGRPAVEVVDELVRIADSGLVSSTGPRYFGFVVGGALPAATAAEMLAAGWDQNAWNSALSPTSAAAEQAAGDWLKELLGLPANASAGFVTGAQAANTVALAAARNHVLAQVGWDVEANGLNGAPKVRILAGDERHATIDRSLRLLGFGTNSLELVRTKANGVIDLDDLRARLAGNQDPLIVCLQAGNVNTGATDALTEACQIVRHHSIPAAPHLASAGGTATVDGDTSSAATAGHAADADAAATTGTAADAGNAATAGHAADADAAATTGSAADAGGAAAGRRAGWVHVDGAFGLWAAVGAGVRDQVAGVELADSWGCDGHKWLNLPYDSGFVFTAHPESHYAALALTASYMVDSGEREPGDYAMESSRRARGLAVWAGLQELGRDGVSAVVDRCCALARRFAGQLEAAGCEIGNEVVLNQVLVSFGSDAETDRVIAAVQDEGVCWMGGTTWRNRRYMRISVSNHLTTESDVDRSIQSILTAHSA
;
A
#
# COMPACT_ATOMS: atom_id res chain seq x y z
N MET A 1 -19.15 4.65 -29.20
CA MET A 1 -18.08 4.20 -28.33
C MET A 1 -16.72 4.80 -28.71
N ARG A 2 -16.12 4.46 -29.88
CA ARG A 2 -14.76 4.92 -30.26
C ARG A 2 -14.59 6.46 -30.23
N GLY A 3 -15.54 7.24 -30.77
CA GLY A 3 -15.48 8.71 -30.73
C GLY A 3 -15.53 9.28 -29.31
N LEU A 4 -16.34 8.69 -28.41
CA LEU A 4 -16.41 9.08 -27.00
C LEU A 4 -15.09 8.80 -26.26
N PHE A 5 -14.51 7.62 -26.46
CA PHE A 5 -13.24 7.26 -25.82
C PHE A 5 -12.09 8.14 -26.30
N ARG A 6 -12.02 8.44 -27.61
CA ARG A 6 -11.03 9.39 -28.12
C ARG A 6 -11.19 10.77 -27.50
N ARG A 7 -12.42 11.29 -27.43
CA ARG A 7 -12.69 12.60 -26.83
C ARG A 7 -12.25 12.66 -25.36
N ALA A 8 -12.57 11.64 -24.57
CA ALA A 8 -12.13 11.58 -23.17
C ALA A 8 -10.59 11.49 -23.05
N ALA A 9 -9.94 10.71 -23.92
CA ALA A 9 -8.49 10.60 -23.99
C ALA A 9 -7.83 11.93 -24.40
N ASP A 10 -8.41 12.66 -25.37
CA ASP A 10 -7.92 13.98 -25.80
C ASP A 10 -7.97 14.97 -24.61
N HIS A 11 -9.10 15.05 -23.88
CA HIS A 11 -9.19 15.90 -22.68
C HIS A 11 -8.17 15.53 -21.60
N ALA A 12 -7.93 14.24 -21.39
CA ALA A 12 -6.93 13.79 -20.43
C ALA A 12 -5.50 14.14 -20.88
N ALA A 13 -5.21 14.01 -22.17
CA ALA A 13 -3.94 14.40 -22.77
C ALA A 13 -3.68 15.90 -22.65
N ASP A 14 -4.66 16.73 -23.04
CA ASP A 14 -4.58 18.20 -22.94
C ASP A 14 -4.27 18.66 -21.51
N TYR A 15 -4.93 18.05 -20.51
CA TYR A 15 -4.64 18.31 -19.10
C TYR A 15 -3.20 17.93 -18.76
N ARG A 16 -2.75 16.75 -19.16
CA ARG A 16 -1.41 16.24 -18.85
C ARG A 16 -0.30 17.05 -19.51
N GLU A 17 -0.49 17.50 -20.75
CA GLU A 17 0.46 18.32 -21.47
C GLU A 17 0.57 19.73 -20.87
N SER A 18 -0.54 20.29 -20.38
CA SER A 18 -0.56 21.61 -19.77
C SER A 18 -0.19 21.65 -18.28
N VAL A 19 -0.15 20.50 -17.57
CA VAL A 19 -0.04 20.44 -16.10
C VAL A 19 1.19 21.16 -15.55
N GLY A 20 2.28 21.22 -16.30
CA GLY A 20 3.51 21.93 -15.94
C GLY A 20 3.36 23.44 -15.83
N GLU A 21 2.42 24.03 -16.59
CA GLU A 21 2.19 25.47 -16.63
C GLU A 21 0.89 25.91 -15.93
N ARG A 22 0.05 24.97 -15.55
CA ARG A 22 -1.19 25.27 -14.83
C ARG A 22 -0.88 25.85 -13.44
N ARG A 23 -1.82 26.65 -12.91
CA ARG A 23 -1.91 26.95 -11.48
C ARG A 23 -1.92 25.62 -10.69
N VAL A 24 -1.14 25.52 -9.61
CA VAL A 24 -1.00 24.25 -8.91
C VAL A 24 -2.22 23.97 -8.02
N GLY A 25 -2.69 24.94 -7.24
CA GLY A 25 -3.93 24.82 -6.47
C GLY A 25 -5.18 24.97 -7.35
N ALA A 26 -6.32 24.43 -6.90
CA ALA A 26 -7.60 24.66 -7.54
C ALA A 26 -7.93 26.18 -7.58
N SER A 27 -8.64 26.64 -8.61
CA SER A 27 -9.07 28.05 -8.74
C SER A 27 -10.39 28.33 -8.02
N GLU A 28 -11.19 27.31 -7.75
CA GLU A 28 -12.44 27.39 -6.99
C GLU A 28 -12.40 26.44 -5.79
N GLY A 29 -13.15 26.80 -4.75
CA GLY A 29 -13.29 25.98 -3.55
C GLY A 29 -14.34 24.88 -3.69
N PHE A 30 -14.44 24.05 -2.66
CA PHE A 30 -15.39 22.91 -2.64
C PHE A 30 -16.84 23.34 -2.88
N ALA A 31 -17.28 24.46 -2.29
CA ALA A 31 -18.68 24.91 -2.40
C ALA A 31 -19.06 25.32 -3.84
N GLU A 32 -18.17 26.04 -4.51
CA GLU A 32 -18.36 26.48 -5.91
C GLU A 32 -18.37 25.30 -6.85
N VAL A 33 -17.40 24.40 -6.73
CA VAL A 33 -17.32 23.17 -7.54
C VAL A 33 -18.54 22.27 -7.28
N LEU A 34 -18.95 22.11 -6.02
CA LEU A 34 -20.15 21.32 -5.67
C LEU A 34 -21.42 21.88 -6.34
N ALA A 35 -21.58 23.22 -6.37
CA ALA A 35 -22.72 23.85 -7.02
C ALA A 35 -22.81 23.50 -8.52
N GLY A 36 -21.69 23.29 -9.19
CA GLY A 36 -21.64 22.80 -10.57
C GLY A 36 -22.18 21.38 -10.74
N PHE A 37 -21.95 20.49 -9.75
CA PHE A 37 -22.43 19.11 -9.75
C PHE A 37 -23.87 18.96 -9.24
N LEU A 38 -24.35 19.86 -8.38
CA LEU A 38 -25.68 19.79 -7.77
C LEU A 38 -26.77 20.12 -8.79
N ARG A 39 -27.36 19.08 -9.36
CA ARG A 39 -28.53 19.14 -10.26
C ARG A 39 -29.51 18.05 -9.91
N PRO A 40 -30.81 18.29 -10.07
CA PRO A 40 -31.80 17.21 -9.99
C PRO A 40 -31.47 16.13 -11.02
N LEU A 41 -31.49 14.87 -10.59
CA LEU A 41 -31.37 13.75 -11.51
C LEU A 41 -32.66 13.71 -12.37
N GLY A 42 -32.51 13.90 -13.68
CA GLY A 42 -33.63 13.87 -14.62
C GLY A 42 -34.25 12.46 -14.73
N SER A 43 -35.51 12.39 -15.13
CA SER A 43 -36.19 11.12 -15.39
C SER A 43 -35.69 10.43 -16.69
N ALA A 44 -35.11 11.19 -17.62
CA ALA A 44 -34.51 10.68 -18.85
C ALA A 44 -32.99 10.83 -18.82
N GLY A 45 -32.29 9.85 -19.41
CA GLY A 45 -30.83 9.92 -19.60
C GLY A 45 -30.44 10.98 -20.62
N ARG A 46 -29.14 11.29 -20.67
CA ARG A 46 -28.53 12.27 -21.59
C ARG A 46 -27.55 11.57 -22.55
N PRO A 47 -27.25 12.14 -23.71
CA PRO A 47 -26.19 11.65 -24.59
C PRO A 47 -24.84 11.61 -23.86
N ALA A 48 -24.13 10.46 -23.94
CA ALA A 48 -22.89 10.24 -23.21
C ALA A 48 -21.80 11.28 -23.51
N VAL A 49 -21.75 11.82 -24.74
CA VAL A 49 -20.80 12.87 -25.10
C VAL A 49 -21.06 14.17 -24.34
N GLU A 50 -22.32 14.56 -24.18
CA GLU A 50 -22.69 15.76 -23.41
C GLU A 50 -22.35 15.61 -21.93
N VAL A 51 -22.52 14.39 -21.38
CA VAL A 51 -22.18 14.08 -19.98
C VAL A 51 -20.67 14.22 -19.75
N VAL A 52 -19.84 13.71 -20.67
CA VAL A 52 -18.38 13.82 -20.57
C VAL A 52 -17.92 15.26 -20.70
N ASP A 53 -18.46 16.01 -21.69
CA ASP A 53 -18.10 17.43 -21.89
C ASP A 53 -18.47 18.29 -20.69
N GLU A 54 -19.62 18.01 -20.10
CA GLU A 54 -20.06 18.72 -18.90
C GLU A 54 -19.22 18.38 -17.68
N LEU A 55 -18.85 17.09 -17.51
CA LEU A 55 -17.94 16.67 -16.44
C LEU A 55 -16.60 17.41 -16.52
N VAL A 56 -15.99 17.47 -17.71
CA VAL A 56 -14.73 18.21 -17.95
C VAL A 56 -14.89 19.69 -17.58
N ARG A 57 -15.96 20.33 -18.06
CA ARG A 57 -16.23 21.75 -17.80
C ARG A 57 -16.45 22.06 -16.30
N ILE A 58 -17.16 21.20 -15.58
CA ILE A 58 -17.41 21.38 -14.12
C ILE A 58 -16.14 21.12 -13.32
N ALA A 59 -15.36 20.12 -13.70
CA ALA A 59 -14.20 19.68 -12.93
C ALA A 59 -13.02 20.66 -13.03
N ASP A 60 -12.82 21.35 -14.16
CA ASP A 60 -11.57 22.07 -14.48
C ASP A 60 -11.14 23.08 -13.40
N SER A 61 -12.08 23.87 -12.86
CA SER A 61 -11.79 24.86 -11.80
C SER A 61 -11.43 24.25 -10.45
N GLY A 62 -11.90 23.02 -10.19
CA GLY A 62 -11.63 22.27 -8.95
C GLY A 62 -10.43 21.34 -9.02
N LEU A 63 -9.80 21.18 -10.20
CA LEU A 63 -8.64 20.30 -10.34
C LEU A 63 -7.40 20.92 -9.68
N VAL A 64 -6.76 20.14 -8.80
CA VAL A 64 -5.43 20.42 -8.28
C VAL A 64 -4.41 19.78 -9.22
N SER A 65 -3.41 20.55 -9.68
CA SER A 65 -2.35 20.04 -10.56
C SER A 65 -1.34 19.16 -9.80
N SER A 66 -1.86 18.19 -9.03
CA SER A 66 -1.06 17.31 -8.16
C SER A 66 -0.15 16.35 -8.94
N THR A 67 -0.45 16.09 -10.21
CA THR A 67 0.43 15.32 -11.11
C THR A 67 1.53 16.17 -11.75
N GLY A 68 1.52 17.48 -11.53
CA GLY A 68 2.50 18.43 -12.06
C GLY A 68 3.78 18.52 -11.22
N PRO A 69 4.84 19.12 -11.77
CA PRO A 69 6.18 19.09 -11.16
C PRO A 69 6.33 19.97 -9.91
N ARG A 70 5.38 20.87 -9.62
CA ARG A 70 5.49 21.83 -8.50
C ARG A 70 4.45 21.63 -7.39
N TYR A 71 3.84 20.45 -7.33
CA TYR A 71 3.02 20.04 -6.20
C TYR A 71 3.87 19.27 -5.19
N PHE A 72 4.07 19.83 -4.01
CA PHE A 72 4.91 19.26 -2.94
C PHE A 72 4.11 18.98 -1.66
N GLY A 73 2.79 18.96 -1.76
CA GLY A 73 1.90 18.68 -0.64
C GLY A 73 1.76 17.18 -0.36
N PHE A 74 1.43 16.86 0.89
CA PHE A 74 1.26 15.49 1.38
C PHE A 74 2.49 14.61 1.05
N VAL A 75 2.35 13.48 0.46
CA VAL A 75 3.37 12.73 -0.28
C VAL A 75 2.65 12.19 -1.49
N VAL A 76 2.66 12.95 -2.57
CA VAL A 76 1.93 12.65 -3.80
C VAL A 76 2.94 12.54 -4.93
N GLY A 77 2.95 11.40 -5.60
CA GLY A 77 3.73 11.21 -6.82
C GLY A 77 3.06 11.86 -8.03
N GLY A 78 3.72 11.76 -9.17
CA GLY A 78 3.09 12.02 -10.45
C GLY A 78 2.27 10.82 -10.93
N ALA A 79 2.04 10.76 -12.24
CA ALA A 79 1.49 9.57 -12.88
C ALA A 79 2.28 9.32 -14.18
N LEU A 80 2.96 8.18 -14.25
CA LEU A 80 3.75 7.78 -15.42
C LEU A 80 2.87 7.64 -16.67
N PRO A 81 3.35 8.02 -17.85
CA PRO A 81 2.59 7.93 -19.10
C PRO A 81 2.06 6.52 -19.39
N ALA A 82 2.91 5.48 -19.37
CA ALA A 82 2.47 4.12 -19.65
C ALA A 82 1.49 3.59 -18.59
N ALA A 83 1.70 3.92 -17.30
CA ALA A 83 0.79 3.54 -16.25
C ALA A 83 -0.59 4.21 -16.41
N THR A 84 -0.63 5.48 -16.79
CA THR A 84 -1.88 6.22 -17.08
C THR A 84 -2.61 5.61 -18.28
N ALA A 85 -1.88 5.28 -19.36
CA ALA A 85 -2.46 4.62 -20.53
C ALA A 85 -3.00 3.21 -20.18
N ALA A 86 -2.28 2.44 -19.33
CA ALA A 86 -2.73 1.14 -18.86
C ALA A 86 -4.01 1.24 -18.01
N GLU A 87 -4.19 2.31 -17.23
CA GLU A 87 -5.44 2.59 -16.51
C GLU A 87 -6.62 2.84 -17.46
N MET A 88 -6.40 3.57 -18.56
CA MET A 88 -7.43 3.76 -19.59
C MET A 88 -7.81 2.43 -20.25
N LEU A 89 -6.83 1.56 -20.50
CA LEU A 89 -7.08 0.20 -21.01
C LEU A 89 -7.82 -0.66 -20.00
N ALA A 90 -7.40 -0.64 -18.73
CA ALA A 90 -8.06 -1.38 -17.66
C ALA A 90 -9.54 -0.98 -17.51
N ALA A 91 -9.84 0.33 -17.59
CA ALA A 91 -11.22 0.82 -17.57
C ALA A 91 -12.03 0.38 -18.81
N GLY A 92 -11.38 0.34 -19.98
CA GLY A 92 -12.02 -0.11 -21.22
C GLY A 92 -12.24 -1.62 -21.31
N TRP A 93 -11.35 -2.41 -20.70
CA TRP A 93 -11.45 -3.88 -20.64
C TRP A 93 -12.37 -4.36 -19.52
N ASP A 94 -12.57 -3.54 -18.47
CA ASP A 94 -13.45 -3.78 -17.32
C ASP A 94 -13.23 -5.16 -16.67
N GLN A 95 -11.96 -5.50 -16.42
CA GLN A 95 -11.58 -6.79 -15.86
C GLN A 95 -11.68 -6.77 -14.32
N ASN A 96 -12.33 -7.79 -13.76
CA ASN A 96 -12.34 -8.03 -12.33
C ASN A 96 -11.09 -8.83 -11.92
N ALA A 97 -10.20 -8.22 -11.14
CA ALA A 97 -8.94 -8.82 -10.72
C ALA A 97 -9.06 -9.67 -9.44
N TRP A 98 -10.24 -10.23 -9.16
CA TRP A 98 -10.45 -11.06 -7.98
C TRP A 98 -9.70 -12.40 -8.09
N ASN A 99 -9.92 -13.13 -9.18
CA ASN A 99 -9.30 -14.42 -9.38
C ASN A 99 -8.87 -14.65 -10.85
N SER A 100 -8.09 -15.68 -11.06
CA SER A 100 -7.54 -16.06 -12.36
C SER A 100 -8.62 -16.50 -13.36
N ALA A 101 -9.72 -17.09 -12.89
CA ALA A 101 -10.83 -17.51 -13.76
C ALA A 101 -11.59 -16.30 -14.34
N LEU A 102 -11.74 -15.21 -13.57
CA LEU A 102 -12.37 -13.97 -14.03
C LEU A 102 -11.45 -13.14 -14.92
N SER A 103 -10.14 -13.11 -14.63
CA SER A 103 -9.17 -12.37 -15.44
C SER A 103 -7.76 -12.95 -15.31
N PRO A 104 -7.40 -13.93 -16.17
CA PRO A 104 -6.04 -14.45 -16.22
C PRO A 104 -5.00 -13.37 -16.46
N THR A 105 -5.33 -12.36 -17.29
CA THR A 105 -4.46 -11.24 -17.60
C THR A 105 -4.13 -10.41 -16.36
N SER A 106 -5.14 -10.10 -15.52
CA SER A 106 -4.93 -9.33 -14.29
C SER A 106 -4.13 -10.12 -13.27
N ALA A 107 -4.43 -11.42 -13.10
CA ALA A 107 -3.72 -12.30 -12.18
C ALA A 107 -2.24 -12.43 -12.58
N ALA A 108 -1.96 -12.66 -13.87
CA ALA A 108 -0.59 -12.75 -14.38
C ALA A 108 0.19 -11.43 -14.23
N ALA A 109 -0.45 -10.29 -14.51
CA ALA A 109 0.18 -8.98 -14.35
C ALA A 109 0.52 -8.68 -12.87
N GLU A 110 -0.37 -9.02 -11.92
CA GLU A 110 -0.10 -8.88 -10.49
C GLU A 110 1.01 -9.80 -10.01
N GLN A 111 1.03 -11.05 -10.48
CA GLN A 111 2.10 -11.99 -10.12
C GLN A 111 3.46 -11.48 -10.59
N ALA A 112 3.58 -11.13 -11.87
CA ALA A 112 4.84 -10.63 -12.44
C ALA A 112 5.30 -9.33 -11.78
N ALA A 113 4.40 -8.36 -11.60
CA ALA A 113 4.72 -7.10 -10.95
C ALA A 113 5.08 -7.30 -9.46
N GLY A 114 4.39 -8.21 -8.77
CA GLY A 114 4.67 -8.56 -7.38
C GLY A 114 6.07 -9.15 -7.19
N ASP A 115 6.51 -10.01 -8.09
CA ASP A 115 7.85 -10.59 -8.06
C ASP A 115 8.93 -9.52 -8.31
N TRP A 116 8.72 -8.63 -9.30
CA TRP A 116 9.63 -7.50 -9.54
C TRP A 116 9.70 -6.53 -8.37
N LEU A 117 8.57 -6.24 -7.73
CA LEU A 117 8.53 -5.36 -6.56
C LEU A 117 9.30 -5.94 -5.38
N LYS A 118 9.15 -7.25 -5.09
CA LYS A 118 9.94 -7.92 -4.04
C LYS A 118 11.43 -7.82 -4.32
N GLU A 119 11.85 -8.08 -5.56
CA GLU A 119 13.26 -7.98 -5.96
C GLU A 119 13.78 -6.54 -5.85
N LEU A 120 13.02 -5.55 -6.33
CA LEU A 120 13.39 -4.13 -6.26
C LEU A 120 13.56 -3.63 -4.83
N LEU A 121 12.65 -4.03 -3.95
CA LEU A 121 12.61 -3.59 -2.55
C LEU A 121 13.50 -4.43 -1.63
N GLY A 122 14.19 -5.46 -2.15
CA GLY A 122 15.07 -6.33 -1.38
C GLY A 122 14.33 -7.23 -0.38
N LEU A 123 13.05 -7.53 -0.64
CA LEU A 123 12.23 -8.37 0.22
C LEU A 123 12.46 -9.86 -0.04
N PRO A 124 12.15 -10.76 0.92
CA PRO A 124 12.27 -12.19 0.72
C PRO A 124 11.50 -12.67 -0.52
N ALA A 125 12.13 -13.46 -1.36
CA ALA A 125 11.54 -13.93 -2.62
C ALA A 125 10.25 -14.77 -2.40
N ASN A 126 10.17 -15.49 -1.28
CA ASN A 126 9.00 -16.26 -0.88
C ASN A 126 7.90 -15.44 -0.19
N ALA A 127 8.09 -14.14 0.03
CA ALA A 127 7.05 -13.29 0.57
C ALA A 127 5.83 -13.27 -0.36
N SER A 128 4.63 -13.29 0.22
CA SER A 128 3.40 -13.03 -0.53
C SER A 128 3.26 -11.54 -0.83
N ALA A 129 2.55 -11.22 -1.90
CA ALA A 129 2.25 -9.84 -2.30
C ALA A 129 0.75 -9.65 -2.48
N GLY A 130 0.18 -8.54 -2.03
CA GLY A 130 -1.21 -8.15 -2.28
C GLY A 130 -1.25 -6.73 -2.87
N PHE A 131 -2.10 -6.54 -3.88
CA PHE A 131 -2.30 -5.24 -4.53
C PHE A 131 -3.55 -4.58 -3.95
N VAL A 132 -3.37 -3.46 -3.28
CA VAL A 132 -4.39 -2.75 -2.50
C VAL A 132 -4.51 -1.29 -2.93
N THR A 133 -5.46 -0.56 -2.35
CA THR A 133 -5.72 0.85 -2.68
C THR A 133 -4.64 1.82 -2.18
N GLY A 134 -3.82 1.40 -1.23
CA GLY A 134 -2.75 2.23 -0.67
C GLY A 134 -2.26 1.70 0.67
N ALA A 135 -1.26 2.37 1.26
CA ALA A 135 -0.61 1.96 2.50
C ALA A 135 -1.58 1.81 3.68
N GLN A 136 -2.69 2.56 3.73
CA GLN A 136 -3.73 2.33 4.75
C GLN A 136 -4.31 0.92 4.65
N ALA A 137 -4.66 0.47 3.45
CA ALA A 137 -5.16 -0.88 3.22
C ALA A 137 -4.04 -1.92 3.44
N ALA A 138 -2.82 -1.62 2.96
CA ALA A 138 -1.65 -2.46 3.16
C ALA A 138 -1.36 -2.71 4.65
N ASN A 139 -1.34 -1.66 5.47
CA ASN A 139 -1.14 -1.77 6.91
C ASN A 139 -2.26 -2.59 7.57
N THR A 140 -3.51 -2.42 7.13
CA THR A 140 -4.64 -3.20 7.68
C THR A 140 -4.51 -4.68 7.35
N VAL A 141 -4.18 -5.02 6.09
CA VAL A 141 -3.97 -6.41 5.65
C VAL A 141 -2.77 -7.03 6.36
N ALA A 142 -1.63 -6.33 6.41
CA ALA A 142 -0.43 -6.81 7.11
C ALA A 142 -0.67 -7.07 8.60
N LEU A 143 -1.41 -6.18 9.27
CA LEU A 143 -1.76 -6.35 10.68
C LEU A 143 -2.84 -7.43 10.91
N ALA A 144 -3.71 -7.72 9.92
CA ALA A 144 -4.59 -8.88 9.95
C ALA A 144 -3.79 -10.19 9.90
N ALA A 145 -2.82 -10.28 8.98
CA ALA A 145 -1.90 -11.42 8.91
C ALA A 145 -1.07 -11.57 10.20
N ALA A 146 -0.58 -10.45 10.75
CA ALA A 146 0.12 -10.43 12.03
C ALA A 146 -0.76 -10.96 13.19
N ARG A 147 -2.01 -10.50 13.26
CA ARG A 147 -3.01 -10.95 14.24
C ARG A 147 -3.22 -12.47 14.17
N ASN A 148 -3.46 -12.97 12.94
CA ASN A 148 -3.59 -14.40 12.68
C ASN A 148 -2.36 -15.16 13.19
N HIS A 149 -1.18 -14.76 12.75
CA HIS A 149 0.08 -15.42 13.05
C HIS A 149 0.38 -15.50 14.56
N VAL A 150 0.34 -14.35 15.25
CA VAL A 150 0.73 -14.32 16.67
C VAL A 150 -0.27 -15.03 17.58
N LEU A 151 -1.56 -15.03 17.22
CA LEU A 151 -2.59 -15.75 17.98
C LEU A 151 -2.57 -17.25 17.68
N ALA A 152 -2.32 -17.66 16.44
CA ALA A 152 -2.14 -19.09 16.11
C ALA A 152 -0.99 -19.72 16.89
N GLN A 153 0.12 -19.00 17.13
CA GLN A 153 1.25 -19.47 17.94
C GLN A 153 0.87 -19.78 19.39
N VAL A 154 -0.22 -19.22 19.89
CA VAL A 154 -0.75 -19.49 21.25
C VAL A 154 -1.98 -20.42 21.23
N GLY A 155 -2.26 -21.03 20.07
CA GLY A 155 -3.35 -21.99 19.89
C GLY A 155 -4.74 -21.33 19.76
N TRP A 156 -4.81 -20.06 19.39
CA TRP A 156 -6.07 -19.35 19.19
C TRP A 156 -6.34 -19.10 17.71
N ASP A 157 -7.40 -19.70 17.21
CA ASP A 157 -7.91 -19.43 15.85
C ASP A 157 -8.75 -18.15 15.88
N VAL A 158 -8.18 -17.05 15.44
CA VAL A 158 -8.82 -15.73 15.47
C VAL A 158 -9.84 -15.58 14.35
N GLU A 159 -9.69 -16.29 13.24
CA GLU A 159 -10.62 -16.20 12.13
C GLU A 159 -11.94 -16.91 12.46
N ALA A 160 -11.88 -18.00 13.22
CA ALA A 160 -13.08 -18.69 13.70
C ALA A 160 -13.70 -18.04 14.95
N ASN A 161 -12.89 -17.56 15.89
CA ASN A 161 -13.35 -17.15 17.23
C ASN A 161 -13.34 -15.64 17.47
N GLY A 162 -12.72 -14.85 16.56
CA GLY A 162 -12.55 -13.41 16.75
C GLY A 162 -11.63 -13.07 17.92
N LEU A 163 -11.70 -11.82 18.40
CA LEU A 163 -10.88 -11.32 19.51
C LEU A 163 -11.54 -11.46 20.89
N ASN A 164 -12.83 -11.80 20.94
CA ASN A 164 -13.53 -11.95 22.22
C ASN A 164 -13.06 -13.21 22.95
N GLY A 165 -12.41 -13.03 24.10
CA GLY A 165 -11.78 -14.13 24.86
C GLY A 165 -10.39 -14.55 24.34
N ALA A 166 -9.86 -13.92 23.30
CA ALA A 166 -8.50 -14.18 22.82
C ALA A 166 -7.43 -13.81 23.86
N PRO A 167 -6.28 -14.49 23.86
CA PRO A 167 -5.11 -14.03 24.56
C PRO A 167 -4.76 -12.59 24.18
N LYS A 168 -4.31 -11.80 25.16
CA LYS A 168 -3.92 -10.42 24.92
C LYS A 168 -2.77 -10.37 23.91
N VAL A 169 -2.92 -9.54 22.88
CA VAL A 169 -1.83 -9.21 21.95
C VAL A 169 -1.26 -7.86 22.36
N ARG A 170 0.04 -7.78 22.60
CA ARG A 170 0.75 -6.51 22.79
C ARG A 170 1.12 -5.92 21.43
N ILE A 171 0.84 -4.63 21.25
CA ILE A 171 1.14 -3.93 20.00
C ILE A 171 1.92 -2.67 20.34
N LEU A 172 3.12 -2.55 19.81
CA LEU A 172 4.02 -1.43 20.04
C LEU A 172 4.27 -0.65 18.74
N ALA A 173 4.34 0.68 18.83
CA ALA A 173 4.80 1.54 17.75
C ALA A 173 5.43 2.82 18.30
N GLY A 174 6.27 3.49 17.50
CA GLY A 174 6.79 4.81 17.85
C GLY A 174 5.66 5.83 18.08
N ASP A 175 5.88 6.80 18.96
CA ASP A 175 4.91 7.88 19.23
C ASP A 175 4.73 8.83 18.02
N GLU A 176 5.67 8.83 17.08
CA GLU A 176 5.61 9.56 15.77
C GLU A 176 5.08 8.69 14.60
N ARG A 177 4.44 7.56 14.88
CA ARG A 177 3.84 6.69 13.85
C ARG A 177 2.78 7.41 13.04
N HIS A 178 2.55 6.94 11.82
CA HIS A 178 1.44 7.47 11.01
C HIS A 178 0.08 7.00 11.55
N ALA A 179 -0.95 7.86 11.49
CA ALA A 179 -2.31 7.58 11.99
C ALA A 179 -3.01 6.38 11.31
N THR A 180 -2.47 5.88 10.19
CA THR A 180 -2.95 4.65 9.53
C THR A 180 -2.81 3.43 10.41
N ILE A 181 -1.81 3.35 11.27
CA ILE A 181 -1.65 2.25 12.24
C ILE A 181 -2.81 2.25 13.23
N ASP A 182 -3.12 3.41 13.85
CA ASP A 182 -4.26 3.53 14.78
C ASP A 182 -5.58 3.14 14.11
N ARG A 183 -5.78 3.58 12.86
CA ARG A 183 -6.99 3.25 12.10
C ARG A 183 -7.08 1.75 11.80
N SER A 184 -5.97 1.12 11.43
CA SER A 184 -5.90 -0.32 11.18
C SER A 184 -6.24 -1.13 12.43
N LEU A 185 -5.69 -0.74 13.60
CA LEU A 185 -6.00 -1.40 14.88
C LEU A 185 -7.49 -1.30 15.25
N ARG A 186 -8.12 -0.15 14.98
CA ARG A 186 -9.57 0.00 15.18
C ARG A 186 -10.38 -0.90 14.26
N LEU A 187 -10.02 -0.95 12.96
CA LEU A 187 -10.72 -1.78 11.97
C LEU A 187 -10.58 -3.27 12.29
N LEU A 188 -9.44 -3.69 12.83
CA LEU A 188 -9.17 -5.08 13.21
C LEU A 188 -9.72 -5.49 14.59
N GLY A 189 -10.40 -4.58 15.29
CA GLY A 189 -11.03 -4.86 16.58
C GLY A 189 -10.11 -4.78 17.79
N PHE A 190 -8.83 -4.43 17.63
CA PHE A 190 -7.92 -4.23 18.76
C PHE A 190 -8.26 -2.99 19.59
N GLY A 191 -8.74 -1.91 18.92
CA GLY A 191 -8.89 -0.60 19.53
C GLY A 191 -7.56 0.12 19.74
N THR A 192 -7.60 1.47 19.83
CA THR A 192 -6.39 2.28 19.97
C THR A 192 -5.72 2.19 21.34
N ASN A 193 -6.49 1.83 22.38
CA ASN A 193 -5.95 1.65 23.74
C ASN A 193 -5.06 0.40 23.89
N SER A 194 -5.06 -0.50 22.91
CA SER A 194 -4.15 -1.65 22.89
C SER A 194 -2.72 -1.28 22.47
N LEU A 195 -2.54 -0.10 21.87
CA LEU A 195 -1.26 0.37 21.35
C LEU A 195 -0.40 0.96 22.46
N GLU A 196 0.77 0.37 22.66
CA GLU A 196 1.81 0.83 23.57
C GLU A 196 2.80 1.73 22.79
N LEU A 197 2.91 2.99 23.19
CA LEU A 197 3.79 3.96 22.51
C LEU A 197 5.23 3.83 22.99
N VAL A 198 6.14 3.64 22.06
CA VAL A 198 7.59 3.71 22.29
C VAL A 198 8.04 5.15 21.96
N ARG A 199 8.88 5.73 22.82
CA ARG A 199 9.42 7.07 22.60
C ARG A 199 10.21 7.11 21.29
N THR A 200 10.23 8.29 20.68
CA THR A 200 11.09 8.58 19.52
C THR A 200 12.20 9.58 19.85
N LYS A 201 13.31 9.47 19.15
CA LYS A 201 14.43 10.42 19.20
C LYS A 201 14.06 11.75 18.53
N ALA A 202 14.96 12.74 18.61
CA ALA A 202 14.74 14.08 18.08
C ALA A 202 14.40 14.13 16.58
N ASN A 203 14.85 13.15 15.80
CA ASN A 203 14.56 13.03 14.37
C ASN A 203 13.31 12.20 14.03
N GLY A 204 12.55 11.71 15.03
CA GLY A 204 11.35 10.90 14.84
C GLY A 204 11.60 9.39 14.74
N VAL A 205 12.83 8.93 14.86
CA VAL A 205 13.21 7.50 14.87
C VAL A 205 12.88 6.88 16.23
N ILE A 206 12.41 5.63 16.24
CA ILE A 206 12.11 4.87 17.47
C ILE A 206 13.33 4.81 18.40
N ASP A 207 13.10 4.98 19.70
CA ASP A 207 14.14 4.82 20.72
C ASP A 207 14.29 3.34 21.06
N LEU A 208 15.41 2.73 20.63
CA LEU A 208 15.68 1.31 20.84
C LEU A 208 15.83 0.93 22.32
N ASP A 209 16.27 1.85 23.17
CA ASP A 209 16.41 1.56 24.61
C ASP A 209 15.05 1.52 25.30
N ASP A 210 14.13 2.42 24.91
CA ASP A 210 12.74 2.35 25.37
C ASP A 210 12.04 1.10 24.82
N LEU A 211 12.29 0.72 23.54
CA LEU A 211 11.78 -0.53 22.98
C LEU A 211 12.25 -1.75 23.78
N ARG A 212 13.56 -1.86 24.08
CA ARG A 212 14.10 -2.95 24.91
C ARG A 212 13.46 -2.99 26.29
N ALA A 213 13.36 -1.83 26.94
CA ALA A 213 12.77 -1.73 28.28
C ALA A 213 11.31 -2.21 28.32
N ARG A 214 10.51 -1.84 27.29
CA ARG A 214 9.10 -2.27 27.18
C ARG A 214 8.95 -3.76 26.89
N LEU A 215 9.88 -4.35 26.17
CA LEU A 215 9.86 -5.77 25.83
C LEU A 215 10.46 -6.67 26.92
N ALA A 216 11.12 -6.10 27.94
CA ALA A 216 11.71 -6.88 29.03
C ALA A 216 10.65 -7.70 29.75
N GLY A 217 10.85 -9.04 29.83
CA GLY A 217 9.92 -9.96 30.47
C GLY A 217 8.61 -10.22 29.75
N ASN A 218 8.50 -9.84 28.47
CA ASN A 218 7.28 -10.08 27.67
C ASN A 218 6.96 -11.58 27.60
N GLN A 219 5.67 -11.93 27.83
CA GLN A 219 5.12 -13.27 27.72
C GLN A 219 3.89 -13.33 26.80
N ASP A 220 3.43 -12.19 26.30
CA ASP A 220 2.24 -12.09 25.45
C ASP A 220 2.61 -12.17 23.96
N PRO A 221 1.71 -12.61 23.07
CA PRO A 221 1.81 -12.41 21.62
C PRO A 221 2.14 -10.95 21.31
N LEU A 222 3.07 -10.72 20.38
CA LEU A 222 3.69 -9.41 20.18
C LEU A 222 3.66 -8.98 18.70
N ILE A 223 3.23 -7.74 18.45
CA ILE A 223 3.37 -7.05 17.18
C ILE A 223 4.11 -5.74 17.41
N VAL A 224 5.14 -5.46 16.64
CA VAL A 224 5.86 -4.18 16.64
C VAL A 224 5.75 -3.53 15.28
N CYS A 225 5.22 -2.31 15.23
CA CYS A 225 5.13 -1.52 14.01
C CYS A 225 6.31 -0.53 13.96
N LEU A 226 7.15 -0.68 12.96
CA LEU A 226 8.25 0.21 12.62
C LEU A 226 7.88 1.08 11.43
N GLN A 227 8.64 2.14 11.19
CA GLN A 227 8.40 3.10 10.12
C GLN A 227 9.63 3.26 9.23
N ALA A 228 9.45 3.11 7.93
CA ALA A 228 10.42 3.52 6.92
C ALA A 228 9.93 4.80 6.25
N GLY A 229 10.53 5.93 6.62
CA GLY A 229 10.14 7.25 6.16
C GLY A 229 9.05 7.91 7.02
N ASN A 230 9.45 8.60 8.08
CA ASN A 230 8.55 9.45 8.86
C ASN A 230 7.94 10.54 7.98
N VAL A 231 6.62 10.76 8.07
CA VAL A 231 5.90 11.68 7.20
C VAL A 231 6.39 13.13 7.29
N ASN A 232 6.97 13.53 8.41
CA ASN A 232 7.50 14.88 8.63
C ASN A 232 8.99 14.97 8.25
N THR A 233 9.82 14.05 8.73
CA THR A 233 11.28 14.15 8.63
C THR A 233 11.90 13.28 7.55
N GLY A 234 11.18 12.28 7.05
CA GLY A 234 11.73 11.25 6.16
C GLY A 234 12.59 10.21 6.86
N ALA A 235 12.82 10.32 8.18
CA ALA A 235 13.67 9.41 8.92
C ALA A 235 13.08 7.99 8.98
N THR A 236 13.95 6.98 9.00
CA THR A 236 13.61 5.57 9.09
C THR A 236 14.07 5.00 10.43
N ASP A 237 13.28 4.16 11.05
CA ASP A 237 13.64 3.43 12.24
C ASP A 237 14.87 2.53 11.99
N ALA A 238 15.66 2.26 13.00
CA ALA A 238 16.81 1.35 12.93
C ALA A 238 16.31 -0.10 12.79
N LEU A 239 15.94 -0.49 11.55
CA LEU A 239 15.20 -1.73 11.27
C LEU A 239 15.97 -2.96 11.69
N THR A 240 17.27 -3.04 11.40
CA THR A 240 18.12 -4.19 11.78
C THR A 240 18.08 -4.43 13.27
N GLU A 241 18.39 -3.40 14.06
CA GLU A 241 18.49 -3.51 15.51
C GLU A 241 17.12 -3.73 16.15
N ALA A 242 16.08 -3.05 15.65
CA ALA A 242 14.72 -3.23 16.16
C ALA A 242 14.20 -4.65 15.91
N CYS A 243 14.41 -5.21 14.72
CA CYS A 243 14.09 -6.62 14.42
C CYS A 243 14.86 -7.58 15.33
N GLN A 244 16.15 -7.36 15.55
CA GLN A 244 16.95 -8.17 16.46
C GLN A 244 16.44 -8.11 17.90
N ILE A 245 16.06 -6.92 18.39
CA ILE A 245 15.46 -6.75 19.73
C ILE A 245 14.17 -7.56 19.84
N VAL A 246 13.27 -7.47 18.86
CA VAL A 246 12.01 -8.22 18.86
C VAL A 246 12.26 -9.73 18.84
N ARG A 247 13.19 -10.22 18.01
CA ARG A 247 13.56 -11.63 17.93
C ARG A 247 14.18 -12.13 19.26
N HIS A 248 14.99 -11.31 19.91
CA HIS A 248 15.61 -11.66 21.21
C HIS A 248 14.59 -11.81 22.32
N HIS A 249 13.52 -11.00 22.32
CA HIS A 249 12.44 -11.04 23.30
C HIS A 249 11.31 -12.02 22.92
N SER A 250 11.61 -12.99 22.04
CA SER A 250 10.68 -14.06 21.67
C SER A 250 10.34 -14.94 22.87
N ILE A 251 9.07 -15.33 22.99
CA ILE A 251 8.53 -16.10 24.12
C ILE A 251 8.94 -17.58 24.00
N PRO A 252 9.27 -18.31 25.11
CA PRO A 252 9.37 -19.75 25.08
C PRO A 252 8.04 -20.38 24.65
N ALA A 253 8.06 -21.37 23.73
CA ALA A 253 6.85 -22.09 23.37
C ALA A 253 6.24 -22.72 24.61
N ALA A 254 4.93 -22.58 24.80
CA ALA A 254 4.24 -23.39 25.80
C ALA A 254 4.47 -24.88 25.48
N PRO A 255 4.69 -25.75 26.49
CA PRO A 255 4.75 -27.17 26.21
C PRO A 255 3.45 -27.56 25.50
N HIS A 256 3.58 -28.24 24.35
CA HIS A 256 2.42 -28.78 23.63
C HIS A 256 1.62 -29.60 24.66
N LEU A 257 0.39 -29.20 24.95
CA LEU A 257 -0.60 -30.15 25.46
C LEU A 257 -0.74 -31.18 24.33
N ALA A 258 -0.08 -32.33 24.56
CA ALA A 258 -0.27 -33.47 23.67
C ALA A 258 -1.77 -33.67 23.52
N SER A 259 -2.26 -33.64 22.30
CA SER A 259 -3.63 -33.97 21.99
C SER A 259 -3.92 -35.31 22.64
N ALA A 260 -4.75 -35.30 23.68
CA ALA A 260 -5.33 -36.52 24.21
C ALA A 260 -6.21 -37.09 23.09
N GLY A 261 -5.62 -37.97 22.31
CA GLY A 261 -6.31 -38.80 21.35
C GLY A 261 -7.25 -39.74 22.10
N GLY A 262 -8.42 -39.26 22.46
CA GLY A 262 -9.55 -40.06 22.85
C GLY A 262 -10.15 -40.66 21.59
N THR A 263 -9.82 -41.90 21.26
CA THR A 263 -10.61 -42.74 20.39
C THR A 263 -11.96 -42.97 21.03
N ALA A 264 -12.96 -42.19 20.68
CA ALA A 264 -14.35 -42.52 20.97
C ALA A 264 -14.80 -43.57 19.95
N THR A 265 -14.93 -44.81 20.44
CA THR A 265 -15.68 -45.86 19.74
C THR A 265 -17.14 -45.45 19.77
N VAL A 266 -17.71 -45.22 18.59
CA VAL A 266 -19.15 -45.02 18.41
C VAL A 266 -19.78 -46.42 18.37
N ASP A 267 -20.45 -46.82 19.46
CA ASP A 267 -21.44 -47.89 19.40
C ASP A 267 -22.75 -47.32 18.87
N GLY A 268 -23.25 -48.01 17.83
CA GLY A 268 -24.52 -47.65 17.22
C GLY A 268 -25.70 -48.00 18.10
N ASP A 269 -26.69 -47.16 18.16
CA ASP A 269 -28.07 -47.63 18.28
C ASP A 269 -29.05 -46.69 17.50
N THR A 270 -30.02 -47.38 16.92
CA THR A 270 -31.03 -46.89 15.99
C THR A 270 -32.22 -46.28 16.78
N SER A 271 -32.81 -45.21 16.33
CA SER A 271 -34.22 -45.08 15.95
C SER A 271 -34.83 -43.68 16.26
N SER A 272 -35.57 -43.31 15.32
CA SER A 272 -36.90 -42.67 15.26
C SER A 272 -36.96 -41.22 14.77
N ALA A 273 -37.83 -41.16 13.80
CA ALA A 273 -38.29 -40.04 12.99
C ALA A 273 -39.06 -38.97 13.76
N ALA A 274 -39.00 -37.73 13.29
CA ALA A 274 -40.19 -36.86 13.26
C ALA A 274 -40.07 -35.80 12.16
N THR A 275 -41.00 -35.82 11.28
CA THR A 275 -41.33 -34.95 10.15
C THR A 275 -41.93 -33.62 10.58
N ALA A 276 -41.58 -32.55 9.86
CA ALA A 276 -42.41 -31.41 9.49
C ALA A 276 -41.56 -30.55 8.53
N GLY A 277 -41.78 -30.38 7.30
CA GLY A 277 -42.94 -30.18 6.45
C GLY A 277 -43.29 -28.70 6.32
N HIS A 278 -42.72 -27.97 5.32
CA HIS A 278 -43.47 -26.89 4.65
C HIS A 278 -42.93 -26.72 3.23
N ALA A 279 -43.82 -26.97 2.29
CA ALA A 279 -43.69 -26.77 0.86
C ALA A 279 -44.24 -25.40 0.47
N ALA A 280 -43.75 -24.83 -0.60
CA ALA A 280 -44.47 -24.05 -1.61
C ALA A 280 -43.54 -23.84 -2.82
N ASP A 281 -43.81 -24.56 -3.86
CA ASP A 281 -44.30 -24.26 -5.22
C ASP A 281 -43.36 -23.34 -6.05
N ALA A 282 -42.68 -23.88 -6.96
CA ALA A 282 -42.79 -24.31 -8.35
C ALA A 282 -43.50 -23.32 -9.28
N ASP A 283 -42.81 -22.82 -10.29
CA ASP A 283 -43.33 -22.97 -11.65
C ASP A 283 -42.22 -23.00 -12.70
N ALA A 284 -42.39 -23.95 -13.61
CA ALA A 284 -41.46 -24.34 -14.66
C ALA A 284 -41.88 -23.69 -15.98
N ALA A 285 -40.92 -23.33 -16.81
CA ALA A 285 -41.12 -23.30 -18.26
C ALA A 285 -39.87 -23.81 -18.98
N ALA A 286 -40.04 -24.99 -19.53
CA ALA A 286 -39.09 -25.63 -20.46
C ALA A 286 -39.33 -25.07 -21.87
N THR A 287 -38.24 -24.83 -22.63
CA THR A 287 -38.27 -24.94 -24.08
C THR A 287 -36.96 -25.58 -24.58
N THR A 288 -37.22 -26.61 -25.34
CA THR A 288 -36.34 -27.51 -26.06
C THR A 288 -35.66 -26.85 -27.26
N GLY A 289 -34.44 -27.26 -27.58
CA GLY A 289 -33.80 -26.97 -28.87
C GLY A 289 -32.45 -27.64 -29.04
N THR A 290 -32.51 -28.89 -29.48
CA THR A 290 -31.70 -29.72 -30.41
C THR A 290 -30.21 -29.44 -30.58
N ALA A 291 -29.49 -30.56 -30.46
CA ALA A 291 -28.10 -30.82 -30.78
C ALA A 291 -27.77 -30.76 -32.28
N ALA A 292 -26.51 -30.44 -32.59
CA ALA A 292 -25.85 -30.94 -33.78
C ALA A 292 -24.36 -31.12 -33.52
N ASP A 293 -23.94 -32.27 -33.84
CA ASP A 293 -22.71 -33.03 -33.82
C ASP A 293 -21.66 -32.52 -34.85
N ALA A 294 -20.40 -32.72 -34.54
CA ALA A 294 -19.27 -33.05 -35.40
C ALA A 294 -17.97 -32.61 -34.70
N GLY A 295 -17.03 -33.41 -34.34
CA GLY A 295 -16.46 -34.57 -34.99
C GLY A 295 -14.96 -34.39 -35.16
N ASN A 296 -14.17 -35.05 -34.33
CA ASN A 296 -12.93 -35.79 -34.63
C ASN A 296 -11.64 -35.13 -35.16
N ALA A 297 -10.55 -35.40 -34.53
CA ALA A 297 -9.29 -36.06 -34.91
C ALA A 297 -8.09 -35.37 -34.25
N ALA A 298 -7.41 -35.98 -33.32
CA ALA A 298 -6.37 -37.00 -33.36
C ALA A 298 -4.95 -36.49 -33.69
N THR A 299 -4.10 -36.77 -32.73
CA THR A 299 -2.76 -37.40 -32.75
C THR A 299 -1.49 -36.56 -32.84
N ALA A 300 -0.63 -36.94 -31.95
CA ALA A 300 0.82 -37.22 -31.91
C ALA A 300 1.55 -36.20 -31.01
N GLY A 301 2.12 -36.49 -29.89
CA GLY A 301 3.06 -37.54 -29.49
C GLY A 301 4.50 -37.12 -29.78
N HIS A 302 5.23 -36.55 -28.76
CA HIS A 302 6.69 -36.76 -28.71
C HIS A 302 7.13 -36.68 -27.23
N ALA A 303 7.57 -37.84 -26.75
CA ALA A 303 8.37 -37.96 -25.55
C ALA A 303 9.82 -37.60 -25.86
N ALA A 304 10.47 -36.89 -24.99
CA ALA A 304 11.92 -36.83 -24.92
C ALA A 304 12.33 -36.85 -23.45
N ASP A 305 12.93 -37.99 -23.08
CA ASP A 305 13.67 -38.22 -21.86
C ASP A 305 14.88 -37.25 -21.79
N ALA A 306 15.11 -36.66 -20.65
CA ALA A 306 16.44 -36.16 -20.29
C ALA A 306 16.68 -36.37 -18.79
N ASP A 307 17.56 -37.31 -18.52
CA ASP A 307 18.26 -37.53 -17.26
C ASP A 307 18.83 -36.21 -16.69
N ALA A 308 18.52 -35.90 -15.47
CA ALA A 308 19.21 -34.84 -14.72
C ALA A 308 19.87 -35.44 -13.48
N ALA A 309 21.17 -35.45 -13.54
CA ALA A 309 22.05 -35.86 -12.46
C ALA A 309 21.86 -34.95 -11.21
N ALA A 310 21.67 -35.60 -10.08
CA ALA A 310 21.67 -34.99 -8.77
C ALA A 310 23.07 -34.52 -8.41
N THR A 311 23.29 -33.20 -8.30
CA THR A 311 24.40 -32.61 -7.57
C THR A 311 23.94 -32.17 -6.18
N THR A 312 24.36 -32.93 -5.18
CA THR A 312 24.27 -32.59 -3.78
C THR A 312 25.19 -31.43 -3.49
N GLY A 313 24.63 -30.21 -3.40
CA GLY A 313 25.28 -29.03 -2.87
C GLY A 313 24.80 -28.80 -1.44
N SER A 314 25.65 -29.03 -0.47
CA SER A 314 25.49 -28.70 0.93
C SER A 314 25.22 -27.20 1.08
N ALA A 315 23.97 -26.80 1.36
CA ALA A 315 23.67 -25.47 1.88
C ALA A 315 23.95 -25.49 3.39
N ALA A 316 24.96 -24.73 3.77
CA ALA A 316 25.30 -24.51 5.16
C ALA A 316 24.14 -23.82 5.90
N ASP A 317 23.81 -24.38 7.05
CA ASP A 317 22.94 -23.86 8.11
C ASP A 317 23.15 -22.36 8.34
N ALA A 318 22.13 -21.58 8.05
CA ALA A 318 21.97 -20.23 8.61
C ALA A 318 20.57 -20.15 9.23
N GLY A 319 20.53 -20.24 10.57
CA GLY A 319 19.35 -19.90 11.35
C GLY A 319 18.53 -21.09 11.82
N GLY A 320 19.13 -21.95 12.63
CA GLY A 320 18.38 -22.85 13.50
C GLY A 320 17.49 -22.03 14.43
N ALA A 321 16.22 -21.86 14.09
CA ALA A 321 15.20 -21.46 15.04
C ALA A 321 15.20 -22.52 16.14
N ALA A 322 15.66 -22.17 17.34
CA ALA A 322 15.61 -23.04 18.50
C ALA A 322 14.15 -23.49 18.67
N ALA A 323 13.90 -24.78 18.45
CA ALA A 323 12.59 -25.38 18.63
C ALA A 323 12.09 -24.99 20.03
N GLY A 324 11.02 -24.19 20.10
CA GLY A 324 10.39 -23.80 21.35
C GLY A 324 10.27 -22.31 21.64
N ARG A 325 10.61 -21.39 20.71
CA ARG A 325 10.40 -19.94 20.91
C ARG A 325 9.35 -19.38 19.93
N ARG A 326 8.40 -18.60 20.45
CA ARG A 326 7.42 -17.86 19.67
C ARG A 326 8.01 -16.51 19.31
N ALA A 327 8.13 -16.22 18.01
CA ALA A 327 8.66 -14.95 17.55
C ALA A 327 7.57 -13.87 17.58
N GLY A 328 7.91 -12.65 18.01
CA GLY A 328 7.08 -11.48 17.78
C GLY A 328 7.06 -11.15 16.28
N TRP A 329 5.99 -10.46 15.82
CA TRP A 329 5.85 -9.97 14.47
C TRP A 329 6.35 -8.53 14.34
N VAL A 330 7.14 -8.25 13.32
CA VAL A 330 7.55 -6.88 12.95
C VAL A 330 6.87 -6.48 11.66
N HIS A 331 6.11 -5.39 11.71
CA HIS A 331 5.52 -4.75 10.54
C HIS A 331 6.25 -3.44 10.24
N VAL A 332 6.54 -3.18 8.96
CA VAL A 332 7.13 -1.92 8.49
C VAL A 332 6.11 -1.13 7.69
N ASP A 333 5.64 0.00 8.24
CA ASP A 333 4.95 1.03 7.47
C ASP A 333 5.99 1.78 6.63
N GLY A 334 6.10 1.38 5.38
CA GLY A 334 7.02 1.94 4.41
C GLY A 334 6.33 2.72 3.30
N ALA A 335 5.20 3.38 3.61
CA ALA A 335 4.29 4.00 2.66
C ALA A 335 4.98 4.75 1.51
N PHE A 336 6.08 5.46 1.79
CA PHE A 336 6.95 6.01 0.75
C PHE A 336 8.42 5.65 0.96
N GLY A 337 8.89 5.59 2.21
CA GLY A 337 10.32 5.43 2.50
C GLY A 337 10.86 4.05 2.15
N LEU A 338 10.02 3.02 1.98
CA LEU A 338 10.46 1.71 1.52
C LEU A 338 11.15 1.78 0.13
N TRP A 339 10.77 2.75 -0.70
CA TRP A 339 11.42 3.00 -2.00
C TRP A 339 12.89 3.42 -1.88
N ALA A 340 13.36 3.83 -0.70
CA ALA A 340 14.79 4.06 -0.47
C ALA A 340 15.65 2.82 -0.78
N ALA A 341 15.10 1.61 -0.65
CA ALA A 341 15.78 0.35 -1.00
C ALA A 341 16.31 0.33 -2.45
N VAL A 342 15.68 1.06 -3.35
CA VAL A 342 16.05 1.12 -4.77
C VAL A 342 17.04 2.24 -5.06
N GLY A 343 17.06 3.32 -4.27
CA GLY A 343 17.91 4.49 -4.47
C GLY A 343 19.38 4.19 -4.15
N ALA A 344 20.28 4.42 -5.11
CA ALA A 344 21.70 4.14 -4.92
C ALA A 344 22.33 4.96 -3.78
N GLY A 345 21.86 6.20 -3.58
CA GLY A 345 22.39 7.11 -2.57
C GLY A 345 21.69 7.04 -1.21
N VAL A 346 20.60 6.27 -1.05
CA VAL A 346 19.77 6.27 0.15
C VAL A 346 19.37 4.88 0.67
N ARG A 347 19.79 3.80 0.00
CA ARG A 347 19.41 2.42 0.38
C ARG A 347 19.79 2.04 1.80
N ASP A 348 20.86 2.60 2.33
CA ASP A 348 21.32 2.34 3.69
C ASP A 348 20.32 2.83 4.76
N GLN A 349 19.41 3.75 4.38
CA GLN A 349 18.33 4.22 5.27
C GLN A 349 17.35 3.10 5.65
N VAL A 350 17.24 2.06 4.84
CA VAL A 350 16.33 0.92 5.09
C VAL A 350 17.09 -0.40 5.28
N ALA A 351 18.35 -0.34 5.72
CA ALA A 351 19.16 -1.52 6.02
C ALA A 351 18.44 -2.44 7.02
N GLY A 352 18.36 -3.74 6.72
CA GLY A 352 17.65 -4.73 7.54
C GLY A 352 16.14 -4.82 7.28
N VAL A 353 15.64 -4.15 6.24
CA VAL A 353 14.22 -4.23 5.87
C VAL A 353 13.76 -5.66 5.63
N GLU A 354 14.61 -6.52 5.07
CA GLU A 354 14.35 -7.94 4.80
C GLU A 354 14.12 -8.78 6.06
N LEU A 355 14.47 -8.24 7.23
CA LEU A 355 14.34 -8.94 8.53
C LEU A 355 12.92 -8.82 9.11
N ALA A 356 12.07 -7.95 8.61
CA ALA A 356 10.71 -7.79 9.09
C ALA A 356 9.80 -8.94 8.60
N ASP A 357 8.56 -8.99 9.12
CA ASP A 357 7.58 -10.01 8.80
C ASP A 357 6.53 -9.52 7.80
N SER A 358 6.31 -8.19 7.71
CA SER A 358 5.41 -7.59 6.73
C SER A 358 5.76 -6.15 6.41
N TRP A 359 5.32 -5.69 5.22
CA TRP A 359 5.60 -4.34 4.70
C TRP A 359 4.37 -3.78 4.01
N GLY A 360 4.10 -2.49 4.25
CA GLY A 360 3.12 -1.70 3.49
C GLY A 360 3.81 -0.62 2.67
N CYS A 361 3.41 -0.44 1.41
CA CYS A 361 4.01 0.55 0.52
C CYS A 361 2.99 1.13 -0.46
N ASP A 362 3.17 2.40 -0.89
CA ASP A 362 2.33 3.02 -1.92
C ASP A 362 3.02 3.07 -3.27
N GLY A 363 2.31 2.61 -4.30
CA GLY A 363 2.70 2.80 -5.70
C GLY A 363 2.39 4.22 -6.19
N HIS A 364 1.29 4.82 -5.73
CA HIS A 364 0.86 6.17 -6.12
C HIS A 364 1.64 7.32 -5.45
N LYS A 365 2.63 6.99 -4.60
CA LYS A 365 3.59 7.96 -4.06
C LYS A 365 4.85 7.99 -4.93
N TRP A 366 5.92 7.42 -4.48
CA TRP A 366 7.24 7.58 -5.12
C TRP A 366 7.45 6.77 -6.40
N LEU A 367 6.65 5.68 -6.62
CA LEU A 367 6.66 4.97 -7.90
C LEU A 367 5.86 5.71 -9.00
N ASN A 368 5.17 6.79 -8.65
CA ASN A 368 4.43 7.63 -9.60
C ASN A 368 3.37 6.88 -10.43
N LEU A 369 2.63 5.99 -9.80
CA LEU A 369 1.49 5.33 -10.41
C LEU A 369 0.20 6.16 -10.21
N PRO A 370 -0.76 6.08 -11.12
CA PRO A 370 -2.08 6.69 -10.91
C PRO A 370 -2.77 6.17 -9.65
N TYR A 371 -3.57 7.02 -8.99
CA TYR A 371 -4.46 6.61 -7.91
C TYR A 371 -5.51 5.64 -8.42
N ASP A 372 -5.80 4.56 -7.67
CA ASP A 372 -5.23 4.15 -6.39
C ASP A 372 -4.26 2.96 -6.59
N SER A 373 -3.13 2.96 -5.89
CA SER A 373 -2.14 1.88 -6.01
C SER A 373 -1.30 1.78 -4.72
N GLY A 374 -1.29 0.61 -4.10
CA GLY A 374 -0.48 0.27 -2.95
C GLY A 374 -0.21 -1.23 -2.88
N PHE A 375 0.74 -1.61 -2.06
CA PHE A 375 1.23 -2.98 -1.95
C PHE A 375 1.36 -3.38 -0.50
N VAL A 376 1.00 -4.62 -0.21
CA VAL A 376 1.30 -5.31 1.04
C VAL A 376 2.14 -6.54 0.73
N PHE A 377 3.15 -6.77 1.56
CA PHE A 377 3.97 -7.98 1.49
C PHE A 377 4.04 -8.62 2.86
N THR A 378 4.09 -9.95 2.93
CA THR A 378 4.37 -10.67 4.17
C THR A 378 5.34 -11.83 3.93
N ALA A 379 6.27 -12.03 4.88
CA ALA A 379 7.19 -13.17 4.87
C ALA A 379 6.51 -14.50 5.23
N HIS A 380 5.23 -14.44 5.64
CA HIS A 380 4.40 -15.57 6.08
C HIS A 380 3.16 -15.69 5.19
N PRO A 381 3.28 -16.25 3.97
CA PRO A 381 2.17 -16.35 3.01
C PRO A 381 0.95 -17.08 3.57
N GLU A 382 1.15 -18.10 4.41
CA GLU A 382 0.10 -18.87 5.06
C GLU A 382 -0.76 -18.01 6.00
N SER A 383 -0.14 -17.11 6.78
CA SER A 383 -0.86 -16.20 7.68
C SER A 383 -1.58 -15.09 6.91
N HIS A 384 -0.99 -14.64 5.78
CA HIS A 384 -1.62 -13.69 4.86
C HIS A 384 -2.89 -14.29 4.25
N TYR A 385 -2.77 -15.50 3.70
CA TYR A 385 -3.88 -16.25 3.13
C TYR A 385 -4.96 -16.52 4.17
N ALA A 386 -4.61 -17.07 5.33
CA ALA A 386 -5.57 -17.40 6.38
C ALA A 386 -6.39 -16.20 6.87
N ALA A 387 -5.78 -15.02 6.92
CA ALA A 387 -6.44 -13.80 7.39
C ALA A 387 -7.39 -13.18 6.35
N LEU A 388 -7.24 -13.48 5.06
CA LEU A 388 -7.93 -12.75 3.96
C LEU A 388 -8.73 -13.64 3.02
N ALA A 389 -8.32 -14.91 2.84
CA ALA A 389 -8.92 -15.79 1.85
C ALA A 389 -10.41 -16.03 2.12
N LEU A 390 -11.17 -16.01 1.03
CA LEU A 390 -12.61 -16.26 1.04
C LEU A 390 -12.91 -17.61 0.40
N THR A 391 -13.67 -18.45 1.09
CA THR A 391 -14.14 -19.73 0.55
C THR A 391 -15.66 -19.69 0.37
N ALA A 392 -16.15 -20.02 -0.83
CA ALA A 392 -17.57 -20.15 -1.12
C ALA A 392 -17.80 -21.27 -2.14
N SER A 393 -19.00 -21.87 -2.10
CA SER A 393 -19.35 -23.05 -2.93
C SER A 393 -19.35 -22.78 -4.45
N TYR A 394 -19.43 -21.51 -4.85
CA TYR A 394 -19.41 -21.09 -6.26
C TYR A 394 -18.00 -20.73 -6.77
N MET A 395 -17.00 -20.74 -5.89
CA MET A 395 -15.63 -20.42 -6.27
C MET A 395 -14.99 -21.64 -6.94
N VAL A 396 -14.29 -21.36 -8.03
CA VAL A 396 -13.51 -22.37 -8.75
C VAL A 396 -12.10 -22.35 -8.18
N ASP A 397 -11.66 -23.48 -7.65
CA ASP A 397 -10.25 -23.66 -7.30
C ASP A 397 -9.46 -23.91 -8.60
N SER A 398 -8.66 -22.94 -8.99
CA SER A 398 -7.82 -23.03 -10.18
C SER A 398 -6.50 -23.76 -9.92
N GLY A 399 -6.15 -24.02 -8.67
CA GLY A 399 -4.83 -24.49 -8.24
C GLY A 399 -3.73 -23.43 -8.35
N GLU A 400 -4.07 -22.22 -8.80
CA GLU A 400 -3.15 -21.09 -8.95
C GLU A 400 -3.29 -20.10 -7.77
N ARG A 401 -2.34 -19.17 -7.67
CA ARG A 401 -2.45 -18.08 -6.71
C ARG A 401 -3.59 -17.14 -7.12
N GLU A 402 -4.58 -16.99 -6.27
CA GLU A 402 -5.70 -16.09 -6.51
C GLU A 402 -5.45 -14.69 -5.89
N PRO A 403 -5.42 -13.63 -6.70
CA PRO A 403 -5.09 -12.28 -6.21
C PRO A 403 -6.00 -11.78 -5.08
N GLY A 404 -7.29 -12.15 -5.10
CA GLY A 404 -8.28 -11.75 -4.09
C GLY A 404 -8.02 -12.30 -2.69
N ASP A 405 -7.27 -13.41 -2.57
CA ASP A 405 -6.93 -14.02 -1.28
C ASP A 405 -5.86 -13.23 -0.50
N TYR A 406 -5.30 -12.20 -1.11
CA TYR A 406 -4.25 -11.35 -0.55
C TYR A 406 -4.67 -9.87 -0.46
N ALA A 407 -5.95 -9.58 -0.59
CA ALA A 407 -6.52 -8.24 -0.50
C ALA A 407 -7.89 -8.28 0.21
N MET A 408 -8.36 -7.12 0.67
CA MET A 408 -9.64 -7.03 1.38
C MET A 408 -10.86 -7.08 0.44
N GLU A 409 -10.67 -6.71 -0.82
CA GLU A 409 -11.76 -6.60 -1.80
C GLU A 409 -11.83 -7.84 -2.67
N SER A 410 -13.04 -8.42 -2.82
CA SER A 410 -13.27 -9.51 -3.76
C SER A 410 -13.41 -8.98 -5.20
N SER A 411 -14.46 -8.21 -5.49
CA SER A 411 -14.58 -7.55 -6.79
C SER A 411 -13.70 -6.31 -6.82
N ARG A 412 -12.64 -6.34 -7.62
CA ARG A 412 -11.59 -5.33 -7.56
C ARG A 412 -11.08 -4.94 -8.94
N ARG A 413 -10.62 -3.70 -9.02
CA ARG A 413 -10.01 -3.13 -10.19
C ARG A 413 -8.68 -3.82 -10.52
N ALA A 414 -8.36 -3.93 -11.80
CA ALA A 414 -7.13 -4.55 -12.31
C ALA A 414 -5.90 -3.62 -12.16
N ARG A 415 -5.55 -3.25 -10.93
CA ARG A 415 -4.44 -2.33 -10.60
C ARG A 415 -3.09 -2.83 -11.09
N GLY A 416 -2.89 -4.15 -11.12
CA GLY A 416 -1.65 -4.77 -11.56
C GLY A 416 -1.21 -4.39 -12.97
N LEU A 417 -2.16 -4.04 -13.86
CA LEU A 417 -1.84 -3.62 -15.22
C LEU A 417 -1.07 -2.30 -15.27
N ALA A 418 -1.49 -1.30 -14.48
CA ALA A 418 -0.79 -0.02 -14.39
C ALA A 418 0.56 -0.15 -13.67
N VAL A 419 0.64 -1.01 -12.67
CA VAL A 419 1.90 -1.31 -11.96
C VAL A 419 2.90 -1.96 -12.91
N TRP A 420 2.48 -2.99 -13.64
CA TRP A 420 3.30 -3.65 -14.64
C TRP A 420 3.81 -2.66 -15.70
N ALA A 421 2.93 -1.81 -16.24
CA ALA A 421 3.28 -0.84 -17.27
C ALA A 421 4.26 0.22 -16.74
N GLY A 422 4.06 0.75 -15.53
CA GLY A 422 4.95 1.73 -14.93
C GLY A 422 6.33 1.17 -14.61
N LEU A 423 6.40 -0.08 -14.13
CA LEU A 423 7.68 -0.75 -13.90
C LEU A 423 8.42 -1.05 -15.21
N GLN A 424 7.70 -1.39 -16.29
CA GLN A 424 8.30 -1.57 -17.62
C GLN A 424 8.79 -0.25 -18.22
N GLU A 425 8.06 0.85 -18.01
CA GLU A 425 8.47 2.19 -18.49
C GLU A 425 9.76 2.65 -17.82
N LEU A 426 9.88 2.50 -16.51
CA LEU A 426 11.05 2.96 -15.76
C LEU A 426 12.21 1.97 -15.79
N GLY A 427 11.92 0.69 -15.72
CA GLY A 427 12.94 -0.31 -15.40
C GLY A 427 13.56 -0.06 -14.00
N ARG A 428 14.47 -0.91 -13.59
CA ARG A 428 15.17 -0.79 -12.30
C ARG A 428 15.93 0.55 -12.18
N ASP A 429 16.67 0.91 -13.22
CA ASP A 429 17.50 2.12 -13.22
C ASP A 429 16.64 3.39 -13.19
N GLY A 430 15.49 3.39 -13.88
CA GLY A 430 14.55 4.50 -13.87
C GLY A 430 13.90 4.71 -12.49
N VAL A 431 13.51 3.64 -11.80
CA VAL A 431 12.99 3.74 -10.42
C VAL A 431 14.06 4.31 -9.50
N SER A 432 15.31 3.80 -9.56
CA SER A 432 16.43 4.32 -8.78
C SER A 432 16.68 5.80 -9.07
N ALA A 433 16.70 6.18 -10.34
CA ALA A 433 16.94 7.58 -10.76
C ALA A 433 15.86 8.54 -10.24
N VAL A 434 14.57 8.12 -10.21
CA VAL A 434 13.48 8.93 -9.63
C VAL A 434 13.70 9.14 -8.13
N VAL A 435 14.02 8.08 -7.38
CA VAL A 435 14.26 8.15 -5.93
C VAL A 435 15.45 9.07 -5.63
N ASP A 436 16.60 8.83 -6.25
CA ASP A 436 17.82 9.61 -6.00
C ASP A 436 17.64 11.08 -6.39
N ARG A 437 16.98 11.36 -7.52
CA ARG A 437 16.67 12.74 -7.96
C ARG A 437 15.75 13.46 -6.97
N CYS A 438 14.68 12.82 -6.51
CA CYS A 438 13.78 13.42 -5.52
C CYS A 438 14.52 13.76 -4.22
N CYS A 439 15.41 12.89 -3.74
CA CYS A 439 16.24 13.16 -2.57
C CYS A 439 17.24 14.31 -2.81
N ALA A 440 17.85 14.38 -3.99
CA ALA A 440 18.74 15.47 -4.36
C ALA A 440 17.99 16.82 -4.42
N LEU A 441 16.79 16.83 -5.01
CA LEU A 441 15.95 18.03 -5.09
C LEU A 441 15.43 18.48 -3.72
N ALA A 442 15.13 17.56 -2.80
CA ALA A 442 14.80 17.89 -1.43
C ALA A 442 15.98 18.57 -0.70
N ARG A 443 17.18 18.03 -0.86
CA ARG A 443 18.40 18.69 -0.33
C ARG A 443 18.66 20.06 -0.97
N ARG A 444 18.34 20.25 -2.27
CA ARG A 444 18.41 21.55 -2.93
C ARG A 444 17.44 22.56 -2.30
N PHE A 445 16.19 22.16 -2.02
CA PHE A 445 15.23 22.99 -1.27
C PHE A 445 15.81 23.43 0.07
N ALA A 446 16.26 22.48 0.88
CA ALA A 446 16.80 22.75 2.20
C ALA A 446 18.02 23.70 2.14
N GLY A 447 19.02 23.40 1.31
CA GLY A 447 20.24 24.21 1.22
C GLY A 447 20.01 25.64 0.74
N GLN A 448 19.12 25.86 -0.24
CA GLN A 448 18.84 27.21 -0.74
C GLN A 448 17.97 28.03 0.25
N LEU A 449 16.99 27.39 0.90
CA LEU A 449 16.17 28.08 1.92
C LEU A 449 16.98 28.42 3.17
N GLU A 450 17.88 27.52 3.60
CA GLU A 450 18.81 27.77 4.70
C GLU A 450 19.78 28.93 4.37
N ALA A 451 20.35 28.92 3.15
CA ALA A 451 21.21 30.02 2.68
C ALA A 451 20.48 31.39 2.62
N ALA A 452 19.16 31.37 2.43
CA ALA A 452 18.31 32.55 2.48
C ALA A 452 17.88 32.96 3.92
N GLY A 453 18.34 32.23 4.94
CA GLY A 453 18.07 32.53 6.35
C GLY A 453 16.83 31.85 6.94
N CYS A 454 16.18 30.94 6.20
CA CYS A 454 15.07 30.14 6.74
C CYS A 454 15.63 29.01 7.62
N GLU A 455 14.86 28.60 8.62
CA GLU A 455 15.23 27.50 9.50
C GLU A 455 14.75 26.16 8.94
N ILE A 456 15.66 25.21 8.78
CA ILE A 456 15.35 23.82 8.39
C ILE A 456 15.16 22.97 9.65
N GLY A 457 13.97 22.38 9.79
CA GLY A 457 13.54 21.69 11.01
C GLY A 457 13.95 20.22 11.10
N ASN A 458 14.52 19.64 10.04
CA ASN A 458 14.95 18.24 10.02
C ASN A 458 16.26 18.04 9.24
N GLU A 459 16.96 16.97 9.55
CA GLU A 459 17.96 16.42 8.65
C GLU A 459 17.26 15.83 7.41
N VAL A 460 17.65 16.25 6.22
CA VAL A 460 17.02 15.80 4.96
C VAL A 460 17.66 14.49 4.50
N VAL A 461 17.22 13.40 5.10
CA VAL A 461 17.75 12.05 4.81
C VAL A 461 17.11 11.43 3.56
N LEU A 462 15.84 11.76 3.28
CA LEU A 462 15.09 11.34 2.09
C LEU A 462 14.54 12.58 1.34
N ASN A 463 13.24 12.60 1.09
CA ASN A 463 12.57 13.59 0.25
C ASN A 463 11.65 14.57 1.01
N GLN A 464 11.78 14.65 2.33
CA GLN A 464 10.98 15.52 3.19
C GLN A 464 11.82 16.68 3.71
N VAL A 465 11.27 17.90 3.62
CA VAL A 465 11.88 19.11 4.18
C VAL A 465 10.87 19.83 5.07
N LEU A 466 11.27 20.18 6.28
CA LEU A 466 10.52 21.03 7.19
C LEU A 466 11.18 22.42 7.21
N VAL A 467 10.38 23.46 6.96
CA VAL A 467 10.86 24.86 6.92
C VAL A 467 10.03 25.71 7.88
N SER A 468 10.70 26.52 8.70
CA SER A 468 10.07 27.50 9.57
C SER A 468 10.52 28.92 9.19
N PHE A 469 9.60 29.88 9.30
CA PHE A 469 9.83 31.29 8.98
C PHE A 469 9.81 32.16 10.23
N GLY A 470 10.45 31.68 11.30
CA GLY A 470 10.58 32.40 12.59
C GLY A 470 9.48 32.03 13.58
N SER A 471 8.22 32.44 13.34
CA SER A 471 7.09 32.08 14.19
C SER A 471 6.09 31.17 13.52
N ASP A 472 5.22 30.52 14.31
CA ASP A 472 4.13 29.67 13.80
C ASP A 472 3.16 30.48 12.92
N ALA A 473 2.80 31.70 13.35
CA ALA A 473 1.91 32.60 12.61
C ALA A 473 2.51 33.04 11.27
N GLU A 474 3.81 33.35 11.25
CA GLU A 474 4.53 33.71 10.03
C GLU A 474 4.63 32.51 9.07
N THR A 475 4.87 31.31 9.60
CA THR A 475 4.90 30.09 8.81
C THR A 475 3.54 29.82 8.14
N ASP A 476 2.43 29.99 8.87
CA ASP A 476 1.08 29.85 8.30
C ASP A 476 0.79 30.92 7.24
N ARG A 477 1.22 32.18 7.47
CA ARG A 477 1.07 33.27 6.49
C ARG A 477 1.80 32.96 5.17
N VAL A 478 3.06 32.52 5.27
CA VAL A 478 3.85 32.16 4.08
C VAL A 478 3.22 30.99 3.32
N ILE A 479 2.77 29.96 4.03
CA ILE A 479 2.07 28.82 3.41
C ILE A 479 0.84 29.30 2.63
N ALA A 480 0.00 30.12 3.24
CA ALA A 480 -1.20 30.64 2.61
C ALA A 480 -0.87 31.49 1.36
N ALA A 481 0.12 32.38 1.46
CA ALA A 481 0.54 33.23 0.35
C ALA A 481 1.07 32.44 -0.83
N VAL A 482 1.88 31.39 -0.60
CA VAL A 482 2.38 30.49 -1.66
C VAL A 482 1.24 29.72 -2.33
N GLN A 483 0.28 29.23 -1.56
CA GLN A 483 -0.90 28.53 -2.11
C GLN A 483 -1.78 29.48 -2.92
N ASP A 484 -1.96 30.73 -2.46
CA ASP A 484 -2.74 31.76 -3.15
C ASP A 484 -2.07 32.23 -4.45
N GLU A 485 -0.75 32.34 -4.50
CA GLU A 485 -0.02 32.65 -5.73
C GLU A 485 -0.17 31.51 -6.77
N GLY A 486 -0.13 30.26 -6.33
CA GLY A 486 -0.39 29.08 -7.15
C GLY A 486 0.74 28.67 -8.10
N VAL A 487 1.94 29.21 -7.95
CA VAL A 487 3.15 28.77 -8.67
C VAL A 487 3.57 27.38 -8.22
N CYS A 488 3.48 27.11 -6.92
CA CYS A 488 3.71 25.81 -6.31
C CYS A 488 2.72 25.60 -5.16
N TRP A 489 2.71 24.39 -4.59
CA TRP A 489 1.83 24.09 -3.46
C TRP A 489 2.56 23.24 -2.42
N MET A 490 2.55 23.70 -1.17
CA MET A 490 3.03 22.97 0.00
C MET A 490 1.99 23.04 1.11
N GLY A 491 1.98 22.04 2.00
CA GLY A 491 1.13 22.04 3.19
C GLY A 491 1.87 22.44 4.45
N GLY A 492 1.12 22.72 5.50
CA GLY A 492 1.66 22.92 6.84
C GLY A 492 1.61 21.64 7.68
N THR A 493 2.51 21.52 8.65
CA THR A 493 2.47 20.48 9.69
C THR A 493 2.85 21.07 11.03
N THR A 494 2.30 20.51 12.12
CA THR A 494 2.81 20.77 13.47
C THR A 494 3.62 19.56 13.90
N TRP A 495 4.91 19.74 14.11
CA TRP A 495 5.79 18.70 14.58
C TRP A 495 6.53 19.18 15.83
N ARG A 496 6.48 18.41 16.90
CA ARG A 496 7.07 18.70 18.20
C ARG A 496 6.70 20.10 18.74
N ASN A 497 5.39 20.41 18.67
CA ASN A 497 4.80 21.67 19.12
C ASN A 497 5.27 22.91 18.36
N ARG A 498 5.80 22.76 17.14
CA ARG A 498 6.20 23.84 16.27
C ARG A 498 5.59 23.69 14.88
N ARG A 499 5.21 24.82 14.28
CA ARG A 499 4.64 24.88 12.94
C ARG A 499 5.71 24.93 11.88
N TYR A 500 5.54 24.13 10.82
CA TYR A 500 6.44 24.07 9.67
C TYR A 500 5.64 24.04 8.36
N MET A 501 6.19 24.66 7.32
CA MET A 501 5.89 24.30 5.94
C MET A 501 6.56 22.95 5.67
N ARG A 502 5.80 21.99 5.13
CA ARG A 502 6.34 20.67 4.77
C ARG A 502 6.38 20.52 3.27
N ILE A 503 7.56 20.22 2.73
CA ILE A 503 7.85 20.03 1.33
C ILE A 503 8.16 18.55 1.12
N SER A 504 7.38 17.88 0.24
CA SER A 504 7.56 16.47 -0.13
C SER A 504 7.89 16.37 -1.62
N VAL A 505 9.12 16.02 -1.96
CA VAL A 505 9.54 15.89 -3.36
C VAL A 505 9.37 14.45 -3.81
N SER A 506 8.36 14.17 -4.64
CA SER A 506 8.01 12.78 -5.00
C SER A 506 7.69 12.59 -6.49
N ASN A 507 7.60 13.67 -7.27
CA ASN A 507 7.13 13.63 -8.65
C ASN A 507 8.30 13.40 -9.64
N HIS A 508 8.10 12.47 -10.58
CA HIS A 508 9.08 12.16 -11.63
C HIS A 508 9.34 13.31 -12.62
N LEU A 509 8.43 14.27 -12.72
CA LEU A 509 8.55 15.44 -13.60
C LEU A 509 9.34 16.59 -12.95
N THR A 510 9.50 16.60 -11.62
CA THR A 510 10.16 17.71 -10.92
C THR A 510 11.61 17.85 -11.36
N THR A 511 11.98 19.06 -11.77
CA THR A 511 13.34 19.45 -12.17
C THR A 511 13.95 20.44 -11.19
N GLU A 512 15.25 20.73 -11.33
CA GLU A 512 15.91 21.79 -10.57
C GLU A 512 15.28 23.16 -10.80
N SER A 513 14.87 23.47 -12.05
CA SER A 513 14.19 24.71 -12.39
C SER A 513 12.84 24.85 -11.69
N ASP A 514 12.09 23.75 -11.52
CA ASP A 514 10.83 23.76 -10.76
C ASP A 514 11.06 24.04 -9.28
N VAL A 515 12.12 23.47 -8.72
CA VAL A 515 12.56 23.74 -7.34
C VAL A 515 12.96 25.20 -7.18
N ASP A 516 13.80 25.73 -8.05
CA ASP A 516 14.27 27.12 -7.99
C ASP A 516 13.11 28.12 -8.12
N ARG A 517 12.19 27.87 -9.05
CA ARG A 517 10.96 28.68 -9.22
C ARG A 517 10.08 28.64 -7.96
N SER A 518 9.99 27.47 -7.32
CA SER A 518 9.22 27.30 -6.09
C SER A 518 9.88 27.99 -4.89
N ILE A 519 11.20 27.93 -4.77
CA ILE A 519 11.97 28.65 -3.73
C ILE A 519 11.78 30.16 -3.91
N GLN A 520 11.85 30.67 -5.13
CA GLN A 520 11.61 32.10 -5.38
C GLN A 520 10.21 32.53 -4.94
N SER A 521 9.17 31.75 -5.19
CA SER A 521 7.81 31.98 -4.72
C SER A 521 7.75 32.03 -3.18
N ILE A 522 8.37 31.03 -2.50
CA ILE A 522 8.43 30.98 -1.03
C ILE A 522 9.13 32.21 -0.46
N LEU A 523 10.30 32.59 -0.99
CA LEU A 523 11.07 33.74 -0.49
C LEU A 523 10.36 35.06 -0.76
N THR A 524 9.69 35.20 -1.90
CA THR A 524 8.84 36.38 -2.18
C THR A 524 7.70 36.47 -1.16
N ALA A 525 7.00 35.36 -0.90
CA ALA A 525 5.95 35.33 0.11
C ALA A 525 6.47 35.62 1.52
N HIS A 526 7.69 35.18 1.88
CA HIS A 526 8.29 35.45 3.18
C HIS A 526 8.69 36.93 3.35
N SER A 527 9.12 37.59 2.28
CA SER A 527 9.58 38.98 2.32
C SER A 527 8.44 40.01 2.28
N ALA A 528 7.22 39.60 1.95
CA ALA A 528 6.02 40.44 1.85
C ALA A 528 5.34 40.60 3.21
#